data_57ac261d8bf3328184ba7c97672a2ad4
#
_entry.id   57ac261d8bf3328184ba7c97672a2ad4
#
_cell.length_a   1.000
_cell.length_b   1.000
_cell.length_c   1.000
_cell.angle_alpha   90.00
_cell.angle_beta   90.00
_cell.angle_gamma   90.00
#
_symmetry.space_group_name_H-M   'P 1'
#
loop_
_entity.id
_entity.type
_entity.pdbx_description
1 polymer ?
#
loop_
_entity_poly.entity_id
_entity_poly.type
_entity_poly.pdbx_seq_one_letter_code
_entity_poly.pdbx_strand_id
1 'polypeptide(L)'
;MTSPGWRIAKLVAVLAIIVWSLGPILIGVSTSLSTQREVNAIPTRWVPHHPTLQAYHDLLGGTSNQRAGGTVTEAGTFTRSIYNSAILSAVSTSFILIFATMAAYAVGRLRFKLGGAVLALLVGTMIVPIFVVVVSLFKVLAEPPVGPSLIDTKGGLVLVFIATLTPLATWLLYTQVREMPTEPEEAALIDGCSRWKAFVRIVVPQMSSGIAAVAAIMMLSVWGEFLIPLLLTQTMNAKPVTVQITEYVGKYTTNYPILAAAGVLALIPPALLALVLNRRITGMLAGSS
;
A
#
# COMPACT_ATOMS: atom_id res chain seq x y z
N MET A 1 3.55 -13.76 -39.49
CA MET A 1 3.62 -15.15 -38.98
C MET A 1 4.85 -15.29 -38.11
N THR A 2 4.67 -15.47 -36.79
CA THR A 2 5.80 -15.60 -35.86
C THR A 2 6.43 -17.00 -35.98
N SER A 3 7.73 -17.08 -36.20
CA SER A 3 8.45 -18.35 -36.30
C SER A 3 8.24 -19.21 -35.04
N PRO A 4 8.20 -20.58 -35.17
CA PRO A 4 8.00 -21.44 -34.00
C PRO A 4 9.07 -21.24 -32.91
N GLY A 5 10.30 -20.87 -33.27
CA GLY A 5 11.36 -20.53 -32.33
C GLY A 5 11.05 -19.31 -31.47
N TRP A 6 10.39 -18.28 -32.01
CA TRP A 6 9.95 -17.10 -31.26
C TRP A 6 8.88 -17.42 -30.22
N ARG A 7 7.95 -18.34 -30.54
CA ARG A 7 6.92 -18.79 -29.60
C ARG A 7 7.53 -19.56 -28.43
N ILE A 8 8.51 -20.43 -28.69
CA ILE A 8 9.21 -21.17 -27.65
C ILE A 8 10.01 -20.20 -26.75
N ALA A 9 10.77 -19.28 -27.35
CA ALA A 9 11.53 -18.28 -26.59
C ALA A 9 10.62 -17.43 -25.71
N LYS A 10 9.47 -17.00 -26.22
CA LYS A 10 8.47 -16.24 -25.44
C LYS A 10 7.90 -17.08 -24.28
N LEU A 11 7.58 -18.35 -24.51
CA LEU A 11 7.08 -19.26 -23.48
C LEU A 11 8.11 -19.44 -22.36
N VAL A 12 9.38 -19.71 -22.72
CA VAL A 12 10.47 -19.87 -21.75
C VAL A 12 10.68 -18.58 -20.94
N ALA A 13 10.65 -17.41 -21.58
CA ALA A 13 10.78 -16.14 -20.90
C ALA A 13 9.63 -15.92 -19.90
N VAL A 14 8.39 -16.19 -20.30
CA VAL A 14 7.20 -16.07 -19.42
C VAL A 14 7.32 -17.03 -18.23
N LEU A 15 7.69 -18.31 -18.48
CA LEU A 15 7.88 -19.28 -17.40
C LEU A 15 8.99 -18.86 -16.43
N ALA A 16 10.11 -18.37 -16.95
CA ALA A 16 11.21 -17.86 -16.13
C ALA A 16 10.76 -16.69 -15.22
N ILE A 17 10.00 -15.74 -15.77
CA ILE A 17 9.43 -14.62 -14.99
C ILE A 17 8.47 -15.14 -13.92
N ILE A 18 7.59 -16.09 -14.25
CA ILE A 18 6.65 -16.67 -13.30
C ILE A 18 7.38 -17.36 -12.16
N VAL A 19 8.36 -18.21 -12.46
CA VAL A 19 9.15 -18.92 -11.44
C VAL A 19 9.93 -17.96 -10.57
N TRP A 20 10.55 -16.94 -11.17
CA TRP A 20 11.28 -15.90 -10.45
C TRP A 20 10.38 -15.09 -9.51
N SER A 21 9.18 -14.72 -9.98
CA SER A 21 8.24 -13.89 -9.20
C SER A 21 7.50 -14.68 -8.12
N LEU A 22 7.07 -15.91 -8.42
CA LEU A 22 6.31 -16.74 -7.48
C LEU A 22 7.20 -17.56 -6.54
N GLY A 23 8.44 -17.82 -6.92
CA GLY A 23 9.38 -18.64 -6.14
C GLY A 23 9.49 -18.21 -4.68
N PRO A 24 9.83 -16.94 -4.38
CA PRO A 24 9.91 -16.45 -3.00
C PRO A 24 8.60 -16.59 -2.22
N ILE A 25 7.45 -16.38 -2.88
CA ILE A 25 6.13 -16.52 -2.26
C ILE A 25 5.86 -18.00 -1.91
N LEU A 26 6.16 -18.92 -2.83
CA LEU A 26 5.99 -20.35 -2.61
C LEU A 26 6.90 -20.88 -1.50
N ILE A 27 8.15 -20.38 -1.43
CA ILE A 27 9.07 -20.69 -0.33
C ILE A 27 8.49 -20.16 1.00
N GLY A 28 7.98 -18.93 1.02
CA GLY A 28 7.31 -18.36 2.19
C GLY A 28 6.13 -19.20 2.65
N VAL A 29 5.25 -19.63 1.72
CA VAL A 29 4.12 -20.51 2.02
C VAL A 29 4.60 -21.86 2.53
N SER A 30 5.60 -22.47 1.90
CA SER A 30 6.18 -23.74 2.35
C SER A 30 6.76 -23.62 3.77
N THR A 31 7.53 -22.57 4.05
CA THR A 31 8.11 -22.32 5.37
C THR A 31 7.04 -22.08 6.43
N SER A 32 5.95 -21.39 6.09
CA SER A 32 4.85 -21.12 7.02
C SER A 32 4.09 -22.38 7.46
N LEU A 33 4.14 -23.43 6.65
CA LEU A 33 3.55 -24.74 6.92
C LEU A 33 4.54 -25.73 7.56
N SER A 34 5.81 -25.34 7.69
CA SER A 34 6.86 -26.19 8.26
C SER A 34 6.96 -26.04 9.77
N THR A 35 7.52 -27.03 10.44
CA THR A 35 7.94 -26.90 11.84
C THR A 35 9.29 -26.20 11.94
N GLN A 36 9.58 -25.53 13.06
CA GLN A 36 10.89 -24.89 13.29
C GLN A 36 12.06 -25.88 13.17
N ARG A 37 11.84 -27.16 13.54
CA ARG A 37 12.87 -28.21 13.42
C ARG A 37 13.16 -28.54 11.96
N GLU A 38 12.14 -28.60 11.11
CA GLU A 38 12.30 -28.84 9.67
C GLU A 38 13.00 -27.69 8.96
N VAL A 39 12.68 -26.46 9.32
CA VAL A 39 13.34 -25.26 8.73
C VAL A 39 14.82 -25.21 9.09
N ASN A 40 15.18 -25.62 10.30
CA ASN A 40 16.57 -25.63 10.76
C ASN A 40 17.32 -26.95 10.42
N ALA A 41 16.68 -27.89 9.71
CA ALA A 41 17.30 -29.14 9.36
C ALA A 41 18.41 -29.00 8.30
N ILE A 42 19.46 -29.80 8.42
CA ILE A 42 20.53 -29.89 7.44
C ILE A 42 20.53 -31.33 6.89
N PRO A 43 20.34 -31.54 5.58
CA PRO A 43 20.18 -30.55 4.50
C PRO A 43 18.83 -29.81 4.54
N THR A 44 18.81 -28.59 4.00
CA THR A 44 17.61 -27.74 3.96
C THR A 44 16.48 -28.44 3.21
N ARG A 45 15.30 -28.44 3.79
CA ARG A 45 14.09 -29.04 3.20
C ARG A 45 13.17 -27.95 2.65
N TRP A 46 12.95 -28.00 1.35
CA TRP A 46 12.12 -27.01 0.63
C TRP A 46 10.61 -27.26 0.75
N VAL A 47 10.23 -28.52 1.06
CA VAL A 47 8.83 -28.93 1.22
C VAL A 47 8.69 -29.60 2.59
N PRO A 48 7.70 -29.19 3.40
CA PRO A 48 7.49 -29.76 4.73
C PRO A 48 7.07 -31.25 4.62
N HIS A 49 7.65 -32.11 5.44
CA HIS A 49 7.24 -33.52 5.55
C HIS A 49 5.99 -33.67 6.42
N HIS A 50 5.84 -32.78 7.41
CA HIS A 50 4.69 -32.76 8.32
C HIS A 50 4.07 -31.35 8.28
N PRO A 51 3.24 -31.03 7.24
CA PRO A 51 2.61 -29.73 7.14
C PRO A 51 1.76 -29.43 8.38
N THR A 52 1.92 -28.24 8.95
CA THR A 52 1.18 -27.82 10.13
C THR A 52 0.68 -26.39 9.99
N LEU A 53 -0.50 -26.10 10.55
CA LEU A 53 -1.07 -24.76 10.64
C LEU A 53 -0.77 -24.08 11.98
N GLN A 54 0.12 -24.66 12.80
CA GLN A 54 0.43 -24.17 14.15
C GLN A 54 0.85 -22.68 14.13
N ALA A 55 1.70 -22.27 13.20
CA ALA A 55 2.15 -20.90 13.08
C ALA A 55 0.99 -19.90 12.85
N TYR A 56 -0.01 -20.29 12.06
CA TYR A 56 -1.21 -19.46 11.83
C TYR A 56 -2.11 -19.42 13.07
N HIS A 57 -2.27 -20.55 13.76
CA HIS A 57 -3.01 -20.61 15.00
C HIS A 57 -2.38 -19.72 16.07
N ASP A 58 -1.06 -19.80 16.22
CA ASP A 58 -0.31 -18.98 17.18
C ASP A 58 -0.41 -17.47 16.89
N LEU A 59 -0.44 -17.07 15.62
CA LEU A 59 -0.60 -15.67 15.21
C LEU A 59 -2.01 -15.13 15.43
N LEU A 60 -3.05 -15.93 15.15
CA LEU A 60 -4.43 -15.44 15.09
C LEU A 60 -5.19 -15.50 16.42
N GLY A 61 -4.67 -16.13 17.42
CA GLY A 61 -5.37 -16.18 18.72
C GLY A 61 -4.97 -17.31 19.63
N GLY A 62 -3.92 -18.02 19.28
CA GLY A 62 -3.39 -19.05 20.15
C GLY A 62 -2.89 -18.47 21.45
N THR A 63 -3.13 -19.17 22.55
CA THR A 63 -2.60 -18.87 23.88
C THR A 63 -1.09 -19.13 23.95
N SER A 64 -0.35 -18.74 22.95
CA SER A 64 1.07 -19.00 22.93
C SER A 64 1.82 -17.96 23.75
N ASN A 65 2.02 -18.28 25.02
CA ASN A 65 3.19 -17.84 25.78
C ASN A 65 4.50 -18.37 25.16
N GLN A 66 4.50 -18.72 23.87
CA GLN A 66 5.68 -19.23 23.21
C GLN A 66 6.60 -18.05 22.87
N ARG A 67 7.70 -18.06 23.56
CA ARG A 67 8.86 -17.22 23.32
C ARG A 67 9.41 -17.49 21.92
N ALA A 68 8.85 -16.83 20.90
CA ALA A 68 9.54 -16.72 19.63
C ALA A 68 10.78 -15.88 19.86
N GLY A 69 11.94 -16.51 19.96
CA GLY A 69 13.22 -15.82 20.11
C GLY A 69 13.38 -14.90 21.33
N GLY A 70 12.69 -15.17 22.45
CA GLY A 70 12.81 -14.40 23.70
C GLY A 70 11.85 -13.21 23.83
N THR A 71 11.07 -12.89 22.83
CA THR A 71 10.00 -11.87 22.91
C THR A 71 8.67 -12.56 23.23
N VAL A 72 7.98 -12.07 24.26
CA VAL A 72 6.61 -12.50 24.58
C VAL A 72 5.71 -11.75 23.59
N THR A 73 5.22 -12.45 22.58
CA THR A 73 4.20 -11.89 21.69
C THR A 73 2.85 -12.04 22.38
N GLU A 74 2.23 -10.93 22.76
CA GLU A 74 0.87 -10.95 23.31
C GLU A 74 -0.12 -11.48 22.27
N ALA A 75 -1.04 -12.33 22.70
CA ALA A 75 -2.10 -12.84 21.85
C ALA A 75 -2.89 -11.69 21.21
N GLY A 76 -3.17 -11.78 19.91
CA GLY A 76 -3.94 -10.78 19.18
C GLY A 76 -3.17 -9.54 18.67
N THR A 77 -1.85 -9.41 18.97
CA THR A 77 -1.06 -8.26 18.46
C THR A 77 -1.00 -8.25 16.93
N PHE A 78 -0.83 -9.41 16.32
CA PHE A 78 -0.81 -9.53 14.86
C PHE A 78 -2.14 -9.13 14.24
N THR A 79 -3.26 -9.62 14.76
CA THR A 79 -4.61 -9.27 14.28
C THR A 79 -4.86 -7.76 14.42
N ARG A 80 -4.43 -7.17 15.55
CA ARG A 80 -4.53 -5.73 15.78
C ARG A 80 -3.69 -4.93 14.79
N SER A 81 -2.50 -5.40 14.44
CA SER A 81 -1.63 -4.74 13.45
C SER A 81 -2.21 -4.81 12.03
N ILE A 82 -2.82 -5.92 11.63
CA ILE A 82 -3.58 -6.03 10.37
C ILE A 82 -4.73 -5.01 10.33
N TYR A 83 -5.50 -4.91 11.42
CA TYR A 83 -6.59 -3.94 11.54
C TYR A 83 -6.08 -2.49 11.46
N ASN A 84 -4.94 -2.20 12.14
CA ASN A 84 -4.30 -0.89 12.03
C ASN A 84 -3.90 -0.57 10.60
N SER A 85 -3.26 -1.52 9.89
CA SER A 85 -2.89 -1.35 8.48
C SER A 85 -4.10 -1.10 7.59
N ALA A 86 -5.20 -1.82 7.81
CA ALA A 86 -6.43 -1.65 7.04
C ALA A 86 -7.03 -0.25 7.25
N ILE A 87 -7.12 0.22 8.50
CA ILE A 87 -7.60 1.58 8.81
C ILE A 87 -6.67 2.64 8.21
N LEU A 88 -5.36 2.53 8.44
CA LEU A 88 -4.39 3.50 7.94
C LEU A 88 -4.46 3.59 6.42
N SER A 89 -4.50 2.45 5.72
CA SER A 89 -4.58 2.44 4.26
C SER A 89 -5.90 3.03 3.75
N ALA A 90 -7.04 2.64 4.33
CA ALA A 90 -8.35 3.12 3.89
C ALA A 90 -8.52 4.62 4.16
N VAL A 91 -8.21 5.07 5.38
CA VAL A 91 -8.41 6.47 5.79
C VAL A 91 -7.44 7.39 5.06
N SER A 92 -6.14 7.05 5.03
CA SER A 92 -5.14 7.86 4.31
C SER A 92 -5.46 7.96 2.83
N THR A 93 -5.76 6.84 2.17
CA THR A 93 -6.12 6.83 0.74
C THR A 93 -7.33 7.71 0.47
N SER A 94 -8.37 7.65 1.31
CA SER A 94 -9.57 8.48 1.13
C SER A 94 -9.25 9.98 1.17
N PHE A 95 -8.48 10.44 2.15
CA PHE A 95 -8.07 11.85 2.24
C PHE A 95 -7.11 12.24 1.12
N ILE A 96 -6.14 11.38 0.77
CA ILE A 96 -5.22 11.63 -0.34
C ILE A 96 -6.01 11.83 -1.63
N LEU A 97 -6.98 10.98 -1.93
CA LEU A 97 -7.79 11.10 -3.15
C LEU A 97 -8.64 12.38 -3.17
N ILE A 98 -9.24 12.76 -2.05
CA ILE A 98 -10.01 14.01 -1.94
C ILE A 98 -9.11 15.21 -2.29
N PHE A 99 -7.97 15.34 -1.59
CA PHE A 99 -7.08 16.47 -1.81
C PHE A 99 -6.42 16.42 -3.20
N ALA A 100 -5.97 15.26 -3.64
CA ALA A 100 -5.31 15.10 -4.93
C ALA A 100 -6.26 15.36 -6.11
N THR A 101 -7.53 14.91 -6.03
CA THR A 101 -8.52 15.16 -7.10
C THR A 101 -8.85 16.65 -7.20
N MET A 102 -9.03 17.31 -6.05
CA MET A 102 -9.27 18.76 -6.01
C MET A 102 -8.06 19.54 -6.56
N ALA A 103 -6.85 19.17 -6.13
CA ALA A 103 -5.62 19.81 -6.60
C ALA A 103 -5.38 19.58 -8.10
N ALA A 104 -5.56 18.35 -8.57
CA ALA A 104 -5.43 18.00 -9.98
C ALA A 104 -6.40 18.77 -10.87
N TYR A 105 -7.66 18.90 -10.44
CA TYR A 105 -8.67 19.71 -11.13
C TYR A 105 -8.30 21.20 -11.12
N ALA A 106 -7.89 21.74 -9.99
CA ALA A 106 -7.51 23.14 -9.88
C ALA A 106 -6.34 23.48 -10.81
N VAL A 107 -5.29 22.67 -10.81
CA VAL A 107 -4.10 22.90 -11.65
C VAL A 107 -4.38 22.60 -13.14
N GLY A 108 -5.20 21.58 -13.43
CA GLY A 108 -5.46 21.13 -14.80
C GLY A 108 -6.51 21.96 -15.55
N ARG A 109 -7.51 22.52 -14.84
CA ARG A 109 -8.69 23.18 -15.45
C ARG A 109 -8.81 24.67 -15.16
N LEU A 110 -8.45 25.13 -13.96
CA LEU A 110 -8.74 26.51 -13.57
C LEU A 110 -7.80 27.58 -14.17
N ARG A 111 -6.79 27.17 -14.98
CA ARG A 111 -5.88 28.06 -15.73
C ARG A 111 -5.36 29.27 -14.93
N PHE A 112 -4.98 29.07 -13.65
CA PHE A 112 -4.38 30.17 -12.88
C PHE A 112 -2.88 30.31 -13.16
N LYS A 113 -2.38 31.54 -13.06
CA LYS A 113 -1.00 31.92 -13.50
C LYS A 113 0.11 31.06 -12.84
N LEU A 114 -0.08 30.59 -11.62
CA LEU A 114 0.90 29.82 -10.86
C LEU A 114 0.69 28.30 -10.96
N GLY A 115 -0.26 27.80 -11.74
CA GLY A 115 -0.58 26.36 -11.80
C GLY A 115 0.61 25.49 -12.16
N GLY A 116 1.42 25.90 -13.13
CA GLY A 116 2.63 25.19 -13.50
C GLY A 116 3.69 25.17 -12.38
N ALA A 117 3.85 26.29 -11.67
CA ALA A 117 4.80 26.40 -10.55
C ALA A 117 4.34 25.54 -9.35
N VAL A 118 3.04 25.50 -9.05
CA VAL A 118 2.49 24.63 -8.00
C VAL A 118 2.71 23.16 -8.34
N LEU A 119 2.45 22.75 -9.59
CA LEU A 119 2.70 21.38 -10.02
C LEU A 119 4.19 21.02 -9.95
N ALA A 120 5.06 21.91 -10.42
CA ALA A 120 6.51 21.72 -10.34
C ALA A 120 6.99 21.60 -8.90
N LEU A 121 6.44 22.41 -7.98
CA LEU A 121 6.74 22.31 -6.55
C LEU A 121 6.28 20.97 -5.98
N LEU A 122 5.04 20.53 -6.26
CA LEU A 122 4.52 19.24 -5.82
C LEU A 122 5.39 18.07 -6.31
N VAL A 123 5.74 18.06 -7.60
CA VAL A 123 6.64 17.02 -8.15
C VAL A 123 8.04 17.14 -7.55
N GLY A 124 8.52 18.37 -7.32
CA GLY A 124 9.81 18.64 -6.68
C GLY A 124 9.93 18.04 -5.27
N THR A 125 8.84 18.01 -4.49
CA THR A 125 8.85 17.38 -3.16
C THR A 125 9.13 15.88 -3.21
N MET A 126 8.80 15.20 -4.32
CA MET A 126 9.03 13.76 -4.49
C MET A 126 10.52 13.40 -4.67
N ILE A 127 11.35 14.37 -5.02
CA ILE A 127 12.80 14.17 -5.19
C ILE A 127 13.51 14.09 -3.82
N VAL A 128 12.89 14.66 -2.77
CA VAL A 128 13.48 14.67 -1.43
C VAL A 128 13.45 13.26 -0.85
N PRO A 129 14.60 12.69 -0.44
CA PRO A 129 14.65 11.36 0.13
C PRO A 129 13.80 11.28 1.40
N ILE A 130 12.93 10.28 1.48
CA ILE A 130 12.00 10.08 2.62
C ILE A 130 12.72 10.02 3.97
N PHE A 131 13.95 9.46 4.02
CA PHE A 131 14.76 9.38 5.23
C PHE A 131 15.06 10.74 5.86
N VAL A 132 15.29 11.77 5.03
CA VAL A 132 15.56 13.14 5.51
C VAL A 132 14.29 13.76 6.09
N VAL A 133 13.17 13.52 5.42
CA VAL A 133 11.86 14.06 5.80
C VAL A 133 11.38 13.45 7.11
N VAL A 134 11.48 12.13 7.27
CA VAL A 134 10.95 11.38 8.43
C VAL A 134 11.60 11.79 9.75
N VAL A 135 12.91 12.00 9.75
CA VAL A 135 13.63 12.44 10.98
C VAL A 135 13.14 13.82 11.43
N SER A 136 12.96 14.74 10.48
CA SER A 136 12.43 16.08 10.77
C SER A 136 10.96 16.03 11.22
N LEU A 137 10.14 15.16 10.58
CA LEU A 137 8.75 14.95 10.95
C LEU A 137 8.59 14.37 12.35
N PHE A 138 9.49 13.49 12.79
CA PHE A 138 9.47 12.96 14.15
C PHE A 138 9.44 14.09 15.19
N LYS A 139 10.32 15.07 15.07
CA LYS A 139 10.38 16.21 16.01
C LYS A 139 9.09 17.02 15.98
N VAL A 140 8.58 17.34 14.79
CA VAL A 140 7.34 18.12 14.64
C VAL A 140 6.12 17.37 15.19
N LEU A 141 6.07 16.06 15.06
CA LEU A 141 4.97 15.25 15.57
C LEU A 141 5.09 14.95 17.07
N ALA A 142 6.31 14.89 17.60
CA ALA A 142 6.54 14.71 19.03
C ALA A 142 6.16 15.96 19.83
N GLU A 143 6.48 17.13 19.29
CA GLU A 143 6.22 18.44 19.90
C GLU A 143 5.50 19.35 18.89
N PRO A 144 4.23 19.09 18.58
CA PRO A 144 3.50 19.92 17.62
C PRO A 144 3.29 21.32 18.18
N PRO A 145 3.27 22.38 17.33
CA PRO A 145 3.05 23.76 17.76
C PRO A 145 1.72 23.95 18.48
N VAL A 146 0.73 23.10 18.22
CA VAL A 146 -0.60 23.13 18.83
C VAL A 146 -1.08 21.69 19.05
N GLY A 147 -1.56 21.39 20.25
CA GLY A 147 -2.15 20.10 20.60
C GLY A 147 -1.17 19.08 21.21
N PRO A 148 -1.64 17.88 21.48
CA PRO A 148 -0.82 16.81 22.05
C PRO A 148 0.12 16.18 21.03
N SER A 149 1.11 15.41 21.49
CA SER A 149 1.98 14.62 20.64
C SER A 149 1.17 13.70 19.72
N LEU A 150 1.58 13.66 18.45
CA LEU A 150 1.00 12.81 17.41
C LEU A 150 1.82 11.52 17.18
N ILE A 151 2.92 11.34 17.90
CA ILE A 151 3.70 10.09 17.89
C ILE A 151 2.83 8.96 18.44
N ASP A 152 3.00 7.78 17.87
CA ASP A 152 2.28 6.55 18.24
C ASP A 152 0.74 6.67 18.10
N THR A 153 0.28 7.53 17.20
CA THR A 153 -1.14 7.71 16.91
C THR A 153 -1.45 7.41 15.43
N LYS A 154 -2.64 6.85 15.18
CA LYS A 154 -3.12 6.66 13.80
C LYS A 154 -3.29 7.99 13.07
N GLY A 155 -3.74 9.03 13.78
CA GLY A 155 -3.88 10.37 13.21
C GLY A 155 -2.58 10.96 12.72
N GLY A 156 -1.50 10.82 13.50
CA GLY A 156 -0.16 11.25 13.11
C GLY A 156 0.33 10.55 11.85
N LEU A 157 0.19 9.20 11.78
CA LEU A 157 0.54 8.44 10.57
C LEU A 157 -0.29 8.85 9.35
N VAL A 158 -1.61 9.01 9.51
CA VAL A 158 -2.50 9.46 8.42
C VAL A 158 -2.06 10.82 7.88
N LEU A 159 -1.74 11.78 8.75
CA LEU A 159 -1.25 13.11 8.33
C LEU A 159 0.06 13.01 7.54
N VAL A 160 1.00 12.18 7.98
CA VAL A 160 2.26 11.97 7.27
C VAL A 160 2.02 11.32 5.90
N PHE A 161 1.17 10.30 5.81
CA PHE A 161 0.83 9.67 4.54
C PHE A 161 0.14 10.63 3.57
N ILE A 162 -0.77 11.48 4.06
CA ILE A 162 -1.38 12.52 3.25
C ILE A 162 -0.30 13.48 2.72
N ALA A 163 0.58 13.96 3.59
CA ALA A 163 1.62 14.92 3.19
C ALA A 163 2.59 14.33 2.15
N THR A 164 2.99 13.07 2.32
CA THR A 164 4.02 12.44 1.46
C THR A 164 3.46 11.87 0.15
N LEU A 165 2.22 11.37 0.13
CA LEU A 165 1.65 10.69 -1.04
C LEU A 165 0.70 11.56 -1.88
N THR A 166 0.16 12.66 -1.34
CA THR A 166 -0.71 13.57 -2.12
C THR A 166 -0.02 14.14 -3.36
N PRO A 167 1.27 14.52 -3.36
CA PRO A 167 1.95 14.99 -4.56
C PRO A 167 1.91 13.97 -5.71
N LEU A 168 2.22 12.70 -5.43
CA LEU A 168 2.16 11.63 -6.43
C LEU A 168 0.75 11.41 -6.95
N ALA A 169 -0.23 11.31 -6.05
CA ALA A 169 -1.62 11.14 -6.42
C ALA A 169 -2.14 12.33 -7.28
N THR A 170 -1.76 13.55 -6.90
CA THR A 170 -2.11 14.76 -7.65
C THR A 170 -1.53 14.73 -9.07
N TRP A 171 -0.27 14.34 -9.21
CA TRP A 171 0.37 14.25 -10.52
C TRP A 171 -0.29 13.20 -11.40
N LEU A 172 -0.59 12.02 -10.89
CA LEU A 172 -1.29 10.96 -11.62
C LEU A 172 -2.70 11.39 -12.07
N LEU A 173 -3.47 12.05 -11.20
CA LEU A 173 -4.80 12.53 -11.54
C LEU A 173 -4.76 13.75 -12.45
N TYR A 174 -3.75 14.60 -12.35
CA TYR A 174 -3.56 15.75 -13.23
C TYR A 174 -3.39 15.33 -14.70
N THR A 175 -2.63 14.27 -14.98
CA THR A 175 -2.48 13.77 -16.36
C THR A 175 -3.84 13.36 -16.94
N GLN A 176 -4.70 12.73 -16.17
CA GLN A 176 -6.04 12.33 -16.59
C GLN A 176 -6.97 13.53 -16.80
N VAL A 177 -6.95 14.50 -15.87
CA VAL A 177 -7.75 15.74 -16.02
C VAL A 177 -7.41 16.45 -17.32
N ARG A 178 -6.15 16.45 -17.74
CA ARG A 178 -5.70 17.08 -18.98
C ARG A 178 -6.14 16.37 -20.25
N GLU A 179 -6.26 15.07 -20.20
CA GLU A 179 -6.67 14.23 -21.35
C GLU A 179 -8.19 14.18 -21.55
N MET A 180 -8.97 14.56 -20.54
CA MET A 180 -10.42 14.54 -20.62
C MET A 180 -10.97 15.70 -21.47
N PRO A 181 -12.03 15.44 -22.26
CA PRO A 181 -12.74 16.49 -23.03
C PRO A 181 -13.30 17.57 -22.08
N THR A 182 -13.29 18.83 -22.54
CA THR A 182 -13.78 19.99 -21.74
C THR A 182 -15.25 20.28 -21.99
N GLU A 183 -15.79 19.84 -23.13
CA GLU A 183 -17.12 20.18 -23.62
C GLU A 183 -18.25 19.89 -22.63
N PRO A 184 -18.28 18.73 -21.93
CA PRO A 184 -19.36 18.46 -20.97
C PRO A 184 -19.33 19.42 -19.75
N GLU A 185 -18.12 19.83 -19.31
CA GLU A 185 -17.96 20.77 -18.21
C GLU A 185 -18.40 22.17 -18.65
N GLU A 186 -17.98 22.62 -19.86
CA GLU A 186 -18.32 23.92 -20.43
C GLU A 186 -19.83 24.06 -20.68
N ALA A 187 -20.46 23.03 -21.23
CA ALA A 187 -21.92 22.99 -21.40
C ALA A 187 -22.67 23.19 -20.08
N ALA A 188 -22.25 22.47 -19.04
CA ALA A 188 -22.87 22.63 -17.71
C ALA A 188 -22.69 24.03 -17.11
N LEU A 189 -21.55 24.69 -17.36
CA LEU A 189 -21.33 26.05 -16.92
C LEU A 189 -22.24 27.04 -17.69
N ILE A 190 -22.48 26.82 -18.99
CA ILE A 190 -23.43 27.61 -19.80
C ILE A 190 -24.86 27.40 -19.27
N ASP A 191 -25.22 26.18 -18.86
CA ASP A 191 -26.51 25.85 -18.24
C ASP A 191 -26.69 26.42 -16.81
N GLY A 192 -25.72 27.23 -16.33
CA GLY A 192 -25.78 27.90 -15.03
C GLY A 192 -25.31 27.06 -13.84
N CYS A 193 -24.65 25.91 -14.06
CA CYS A 193 -24.02 25.18 -12.97
C CYS A 193 -22.83 25.94 -12.40
N SER A 194 -22.70 25.95 -11.07
CA SER A 194 -21.47 26.42 -10.44
C SER A 194 -20.28 25.50 -10.76
N ARG A 195 -19.04 26.03 -10.75
CA ARG A 195 -17.82 25.23 -10.95
C ARG A 195 -17.72 24.02 -10.00
N TRP A 196 -18.10 24.19 -8.73
CA TRP A 196 -18.13 23.10 -7.77
C TRP A 196 -19.14 22.01 -8.15
N LYS A 197 -20.32 22.41 -8.61
CA LYS A 197 -21.35 21.47 -9.04
C LYS A 197 -20.92 20.71 -10.31
N ALA A 198 -20.29 21.42 -11.28
CA ALA A 198 -19.71 20.80 -12.47
C ALA A 198 -18.58 19.81 -12.10
N PHE A 199 -17.67 20.20 -11.20
CA PHE A 199 -16.61 19.32 -10.69
C PHE A 199 -17.19 18.02 -10.10
N VAL A 200 -18.10 18.11 -9.14
CA VAL A 200 -18.60 16.91 -8.43
C VAL A 200 -19.49 16.05 -9.32
N ARG A 201 -20.34 16.65 -10.18
CA ARG A 201 -21.36 15.91 -10.96
C ARG A 201 -20.91 15.48 -12.33
N ILE A 202 -19.87 16.10 -12.89
CA ILE A 202 -19.41 15.81 -14.27
C ILE A 202 -17.96 15.33 -14.25
N VAL A 203 -17.03 16.11 -13.69
CA VAL A 203 -15.60 15.78 -13.76
C VAL A 203 -15.26 14.55 -12.92
N VAL A 204 -15.65 14.50 -11.65
CA VAL A 204 -15.34 13.37 -10.76
C VAL A 204 -15.91 12.04 -11.26
N PRO A 205 -17.17 11.94 -11.73
CA PRO A 205 -17.68 10.72 -12.33
C PRO A 205 -16.93 10.29 -13.60
N GLN A 206 -16.55 11.22 -14.46
CA GLN A 206 -15.75 10.91 -15.65
C GLN A 206 -14.35 10.41 -15.31
N MET A 207 -13.76 10.90 -14.21
CA MET A 207 -12.47 10.44 -13.68
C MET A 207 -12.56 9.15 -12.87
N SER A 208 -13.73 8.54 -12.69
CA SER A 208 -13.93 7.44 -11.73
C SER A 208 -12.99 6.25 -11.94
N SER A 209 -12.69 5.87 -13.19
CA SER A 209 -11.75 4.80 -13.50
C SER A 209 -10.33 5.14 -13.06
N GLY A 210 -9.90 6.36 -13.31
CA GLY A 210 -8.60 6.82 -12.92
C GLY A 210 -8.45 7.06 -11.42
N ILE A 211 -9.48 7.62 -10.79
CA ILE A 211 -9.52 7.72 -9.32
C ILE A 211 -9.41 6.33 -8.70
N ALA A 212 -10.10 5.32 -9.24
CA ALA A 212 -10.00 3.95 -8.76
C ALA A 212 -8.60 3.34 -8.95
N ALA A 213 -7.93 3.63 -10.06
CA ALA A 213 -6.56 3.19 -10.29
C ALA A 213 -5.57 3.85 -9.31
N VAL A 214 -5.68 5.18 -9.13
CA VAL A 214 -4.85 5.91 -8.17
C VAL A 214 -5.17 5.48 -6.73
N ALA A 215 -6.44 5.21 -6.40
CA ALA A 215 -6.83 4.66 -5.10
C ALA A 215 -6.09 3.38 -4.76
N ALA A 216 -5.99 2.47 -5.72
CA ALA A 216 -5.26 1.22 -5.50
C ALA A 216 -3.77 1.44 -5.30
N ILE A 217 -3.15 2.31 -6.10
CA ILE A 217 -1.74 2.64 -5.95
C ILE A 217 -1.49 3.23 -4.55
N MET A 218 -2.31 4.18 -4.11
CA MET A 218 -2.16 4.80 -2.79
C MET A 218 -2.41 3.80 -1.65
N MET A 219 -3.44 2.97 -1.78
CA MET A 219 -3.74 1.95 -0.77
C MET A 219 -2.62 0.93 -0.62
N LEU A 220 -2.03 0.47 -1.74
CA LEU A 220 -0.88 -0.44 -1.73
C LEU A 220 0.38 0.25 -1.17
N SER A 221 0.60 1.54 -1.50
CA SER A 221 1.73 2.31 -0.98
C SER A 221 1.65 2.48 0.52
N VAL A 222 0.49 2.85 1.07
CA VAL A 222 0.29 2.97 2.54
C VAL A 222 0.39 1.61 3.22
N TRP A 223 -0.21 0.55 2.64
CA TRP A 223 -0.15 -0.80 3.21
C TRP A 223 1.27 -1.33 3.30
N GLY A 224 2.08 -1.10 2.26
CA GLY A 224 3.46 -1.57 2.18
C GLY A 224 4.47 -0.67 2.90
N GLU A 225 4.05 0.50 3.38
CA GLU A 225 4.97 1.44 4.02
C GLU A 225 5.48 0.88 5.36
N PHE A 226 6.79 0.93 5.50
CA PHE A 226 7.49 0.35 6.66
C PHE A 226 8.25 1.41 7.47
N LEU A 227 9.01 2.27 6.77
CA LEU A 227 9.97 3.16 7.41
C LEU A 227 9.30 4.24 8.28
N ILE A 228 8.26 4.87 7.74
CA ILE A 228 7.53 5.92 8.45
C ILE A 228 6.92 5.37 9.74
N PRO A 229 6.13 4.27 9.71
CA PRO A 229 5.59 3.69 10.92
C PRO A 229 6.65 3.15 11.88
N LEU A 230 7.76 2.59 11.36
CA LEU A 230 8.85 2.09 12.21
C LEU A 230 9.41 3.17 13.14
N LEU A 231 9.52 4.39 12.63
CA LEU A 231 10.05 5.52 13.40
C LEU A 231 8.99 6.23 14.26
N LEU A 232 7.72 6.18 13.84
CA LEU A 232 6.65 6.95 14.47
C LEU A 232 5.74 6.13 15.39
N THR A 233 5.88 4.79 15.45
CA THR A 233 5.07 3.94 16.33
C THR A 233 5.94 3.24 17.37
N GLN A 234 5.44 3.20 18.61
CA GLN A 234 6.11 2.57 19.74
C GLN A 234 5.28 1.44 20.34
N THR A 235 3.95 1.58 20.33
CA THR A 235 3.01 0.62 20.91
C THR A 235 2.07 0.07 19.85
N MET A 236 1.20 -0.86 20.26
CA MET A 236 0.16 -1.43 19.38
C MET A 236 -1.00 -0.48 19.04
N ASN A 237 -0.96 0.78 19.50
CA ASN A 237 -2.01 1.77 19.20
C ASN A 237 -2.10 2.08 17.71
N ALA A 238 -0.95 2.27 17.06
CA ALA A 238 -0.88 2.65 15.66
C ALA A 238 0.00 1.73 14.81
N LYS A 239 0.72 0.77 15.42
CA LYS A 239 1.67 -0.12 14.74
C LYS A 239 1.00 -0.94 13.64
N PRO A 240 1.42 -0.78 12.35
CA PRO A 240 0.90 -1.57 11.24
C PRO A 240 1.59 -2.93 11.14
N VAL A 241 1.05 -3.80 10.28
CA VAL A 241 1.54 -5.17 10.09
C VAL A 241 2.98 -5.23 9.58
N THR A 242 3.41 -4.29 8.78
CA THR A 242 4.78 -4.21 8.23
C THR A 242 5.82 -4.04 9.33
N VAL A 243 5.53 -3.26 10.37
CA VAL A 243 6.40 -3.10 11.53
C VAL A 243 6.26 -4.30 12.47
N GLN A 244 5.04 -4.80 12.70
CA GLN A 244 4.79 -5.93 13.58
C GLN A 244 5.55 -7.19 13.16
N ILE A 245 5.66 -7.46 11.86
CA ILE A 245 6.38 -8.62 11.33
C ILE A 245 7.85 -8.62 11.78
N THR A 246 8.49 -7.46 11.89
CA THR A 246 9.90 -7.38 12.30
C THR A 246 10.14 -7.78 13.75
N GLU A 247 9.13 -7.72 14.59
CA GLU A 247 9.23 -8.14 16.00
C GLU A 247 9.31 -9.67 16.17
N TYR A 248 8.94 -10.45 15.14
CA TYR A 248 9.13 -11.89 15.12
C TYR A 248 10.57 -12.31 14.83
N VAL A 249 11.44 -11.37 14.46
CA VAL A 249 12.87 -11.58 14.30
C VAL A 249 13.55 -11.35 15.66
N GLY A 250 13.81 -12.44 16.38
CA GLY A 250 14.47 -12.37 17.69
C GLY A 250 15.98 -12.13 17.59
N LYS A 251 16.55 -11.53 18.63
CA LYS A 251 17.99 -11.23 18.70
C LYS A 251 18.88 -12.48 18.67
N TYR A 252 18.41 -13.58 19.23
CA TYR A 252 19.17 -14.84 19.37
C TYR A 252 18.60 -15.97 18.53
N THR A 253 17.27 -16.00 18.34
CA THR A 253 16.59 -17.03 17.56
C THR A 253 15.41 -16.40 16.84
N THR A 254 15.18 -16.82 15.60
CA THR A 254 14.02 -16.41 14.80
C THR A 254 13.09 -17.60 14.62
N ASN A 255 11.80 -17.43 14.88
CA ASN A 255 10.80 -18.42 14.54
C ASN A 255 10.39 -18.23 13.06
N TYR A 256 11.09 -18.89 12.17
CA TYR A 256 10.87 -18.77 10.74
C TYR A 256 9.45 -19.15 10.28
N PRO A 257 8.80 -20.23 10.78
CA PRO A 257 7.41 -20.53 10.47
C PRO A 257 6.44 -19.39 10.82
N ILE A 258 6.56 -18.79 12.01
CA ILE A 258 5.71 -17.65 12.42
C ILE A 258 5.98 -16.43 11.56
N LEU A 259 7.24 -16.11 11.30
CA LEU A 259 7.63 -14.99 10.44
C LEU A 259 7.06 -15.17 9.01
N ALA A 260 7.19 -16.36 8.46
CA ALA A 260 6.67 -16.70 7.14
C ALA A 260 5.12 -16.65 7.09
N ALA A 261 4.45 -17.20 8.11
CA ALA A 261 2.99 -17.17 8.22
C ALA A 261 2.47 -15.72 8.33
N ALA A 262 3.15 -14.87 9.11
CA ALA A 262 2.83 -13.44 9.20
C ALA A 262 2.98 -12.74 7.84
N GLY A 263 4.06 -13.02 7.11
CA GLY A 263 4.26 -12.51 5.75
C GLY A 263 3.17 -12.96 4.77
N VAL A 264 2.81 -14.25 4.79
CA VAL A 264 1.74 -14.79 3.93
C VAL A 264 0.39 -14.13 4.24
N LEU A 265 0.03 -13.99 5.52
CA LEU A 265 -1.22 -13.31 5.91
C LEU A 265 -1.21 -11.82 5.52
N ALA A 266 -0.07 -11.14 5.65
CA ALA A 266 0.06 -9.74 5.27
C ALA A 266 -0.04 -9.50 3.75
N LEU A 267 0.25 -10.52 2.93
CA LEU A 267 0.09 -10.45 1.46
C LEU A 267 -1.37 -10.58 1.00
N ILE A 268 -2.26 -11.15 1.81
CA ILE A 268 -3.65 -11.41 1.39
C ILE A 268 -4.40 -10.14 0.99
N PRO A 269 -4.44 -9.04 1.80
CA PRO A 269 -5.19 -7.86 1.42
C PRO A 269 -4.68 -7.17 0.14
N PRO A 270 -3.37 -6.96 -0.07
CA PRO A 270 -2.84 -6.48 -1.35
C PRO A 270 -3.18 -7.37 -2.54
N ALA A 271 -3.07 -8.70 -2.38
CA ALA A 271 -3.39 -9.64 -3.44
C ALA A 271 -4.88 -9.59 -3.82
N LEU A 272 -5.78 -9.53 -2.84
CA LEU A 272 -7.21 -9.37 -3.08
C LEU A 272 -7.52 -8.05 -3.79
N LEU A 273 -6.89 -6.95 -3.36
CA LEU A 273 -7.06 -5.65 -4.02
C LEU A 273 -6.60 -5.71 -5.48
N ALA A 274 -5.43 -6.29 -5.75
CA ALA A 274 -4.90 -6.45 -7.10
C ALA A 274 -5.83 -7.29 -7.99
N LEU A 275 -6.41 -8.38 -7.46
CA LEU A 275 -7.37 -9.22 -8.19
C LEU A 275 -8.67 -8.48 -8.52
N VAL A 276 -9.22 -7.71 -7.57
CA VAL A 276 -10.43 -6.91 -7.79
C VAL A 276 -10.19 -5.84 -8.84
N LEU A 277 -9.03 -5.18 -8.79
CA LEU A 277 -8.67 -4.12 -9.72
C LEU A 277 -8.46 -4.66 -11.14
N ASN A 278 -7.73 -5.77 -11.27
CA ASN A 278 -7.49 -6.39 -12.57
C ASN A 278 -8.80 -6.76 -13.28
N ARG A 279 -9.79 -7.28 -12.55
CA ARG A 279 -11.12 -7.59 -13.11
C ARG A 279 -11.86 -6.36 -13.62
N ARG A 280 -11.72 -5.20 -12.95
CA ARG A 280 -12.36 -3.95 -13.40
C ARG A 280 -11.67 -3.36 -14.62
N ILE A 281 -10.35 -3.36 -14.65
CA ILE A 281 -9.56 -2.82 -15.78
C ILE A 281 -9.78 -3.68 -17.03
N THR A 282 -9.72 -5.01 -16.93
CA THR A 282 -9.95 -5.91 -18.06
C THR A 282 -11.39 -5.87 -18.55
N GLY A 283 -12.39 -5.70 -17.67
CA GLY A 283 -13.78 -5.53 -18.05
C GLY A 283 -14.05 -4.24 -18.84
N MET A 284 -13.36 -3.14 -18.52
CA MET A 284 -13.46 -1.88 -19.27
C MET A 284 -12.81 -1.98 -20.65
N LEU A 285 -11.69 -2.67 -20.78
CA LEU A 285 -11.02 -2.89 -22.07
C LEU A 285 -11.79 -3.85 -22.99
N ALA A 286 -12.50 -4.81 -22.43
CA ALA A 286 -13.33 -5.74 -23.19
C ALA A 286 -14.69 -5.13 -23.64
N GLY A 287 -15.18 -4.09 -22.94
CA GLY A 287 -16.43 -3.39 -23.28
C GLY A 287 -16.25 -2.27 -24.31
N SER A 288 -15.02 -1.94 -24.71
CA SER A 288 -14.69 -0.93 -25.73
C SER A 288 -14.38 -1.52 -27.11
N SER A 289 -14.51 -2.83 -27.29
CA SER A 289 -14.43 -3.54 -28.57
C SER A 289 -15.85 -3.97 -29.01
#